data_8c741ece2b2fe64b7044e0bc390b4b93
#
_entry.id   8c741ece2b2fe64b7044e0bc390b4b93
#
_cell.length_a   1.000
_cell.length_b   1.000
_cell.length_c   1.000
_cell.angle_alpha   90.00
_cell.angle_beta   90.00
_cell.angle_gamma   90.00
#
_symmetry.space_group_name_H-M   'P 1'
#
loop_
_entity.id
_entity.type
_entity.pdbx_description
1 polymer ?
#
loop_
_entity_poly.entity_id
_entity_poly.type
_entity_poly.pdbx_seq_one_letter_code
_entity_poly.pdbx_strand_id
1 'polypeptide(L)'
;MSGLGSTLSRLRARVSGLYNAFVGQSLSRARLNAVNAYDQSNDLFEAFLSKEMMYSCAFWSDEEGGLKGDLLPTAKPFDLEKAQLRKIHHVLTMARVKPGTRLLEFGTGWGGVAIEVCGVPYFSPQ
;
A
#
# COMPACT_ATOMS: atom_id res chain seq x y z
N MET A 1 18.09 20.00 22.07
CA MET A 1 19.15 19.75 21.04
C MET A 1 18.52 19.22 19.73
N SER A 2 17.55 19.94 19.14
CA SER A 2 16.75 19.44 18.00
C SER A 2 16.80 20.34 16.74
N GLY A 3 17.67 21.36 16.72
CA GLY A 3 17.64 22.34 15.63
C GLY A 3 18.58 22.08 14.44
N LEU A 4 19.72 21.40 14.65
CA LEU A 4 20.72 21.21 13.59
C LEU A 4 20.36 20.11 12.58
N GLY A 5 19.67 19.07 13.01
CA GLY A 5 19.21 18.01 12.10
C GLY A 5 18.18 18.50 11.07
N SER A 6 17.34 19.48 11.44
CA SER A 6 16.29 20.00 10.56
C SER A 6 16.83 20.94 9.46
N THR A 7 17.87 21.70 9.71
CA THR A 7 18.48 22.63 8.72
C THR A 7 19.30 21.87 7.69
N LEU A 8 20.09 20.91 8.11
CA LEU A 8 20.89 20.09 7.19
C LEU A 8 20.01 19.19 6.31
N SER A 9 18.94 18.61 6.85
CA SER A 9 17.99 17.83 6.09
C SER A 9 17.20 18.69 5.08
N ARG A 10 16.81 19.91 5.46
CA ARG A 10 16.16 20.86 4.56
C ARG A 10 17.09 21.32 3.43
N LEU A 11 18.37 21.57 3.74
CA LEU A 11 19.36 21.93 2.72
C LEU A 11 19.57 20.77 1.73
N ARG A 12 19.74 19.54 2.23
CA ARG A 12 19.83 18.33 1.39
C ARG A 12 18.60 18.14 0.51
N ALA A 13 17.40 18.31 1.07
CA ALA A 13 16.18 18.20 0.30
C ALA A 13 16.08 19.26 -0.81
N ARG A 14 16.49 20.50 -0.54
CA ARG A 14 16.51 21.58 -1.55
C ARG A 14 17.54 21.29 -2.66
N VAL A 15 18.75 20.87 -2.30
CA VAL A 15 19.80 20.51 -3.27
C VAL A 15 19.36 19.33 -4.13
N SER A 16 18.78 18.30 -3.50
CA SER A 16 18.22 17.15 -4.22
C SER A 16 17.05 17.54 -5.13
N GLY A 17 16.18 18.45 -4.66
CA GLY A 17 15.07 18.96 -5.48
C GLY A 17 15.57 19.74 -6.71
N LEU A 18 16.55 20.64 -6.54
CA LEU A 18 17.19 21.37 -7.64
C LEU A 18 17.89 20.41 -8.62
N TYR A 19 18.65 19.46 -8.11
CA TYR A 19 19.30 18.45 -8.93
C TYR A 19 18.29 17.66 -9.77
N ASN A 20 17.19 17.20 -9.15
CA ASN A 20 16.13 16.47 -9.84
C ASN A 20 15.38 17.32 -10.88
N ALA A 21 15.22 18.63 -10.61
CA ALA A 21 14.59 19.56 -11.55
C ALA A 21 15.44 19.78 -12.80
N PHE A 22 16.79 19.81 -12.66
CA PHE A 22 17.69 20.01 -13.79
C PHE A 22 18.04 18.73 -14.53
N VAL A 23 18.17 17.61 -13.85
CA VAL A 23 18.61 16.33 -14.46
C VAL A 23 17.43 15.50 -14.95
N GLY A 24 16.22 15.78 -14.45
CA GLY A 24 14.97 15.12 -14.84
C GLY A 24 14.92 13.62 -14.54
N GLN A 25 13.75 13.03 -14.73
CA GLN A 25 13.56 11.58 -14.69
C GLN A 25 13.78 11.01 -16.08
N SER A 26 14.85 10.22 -16.27
CA SER A 26 15.01 9.39 -17.47
C SER A 26 14.36 8.02 -17.24
N LEU A 27 13.99 7.32 -18.32
CA LEU A 27 13.47 5.94 -18.24
C LEU A 27 14.43 5.01 -17.49
N SER A 28 15.74 5.15 -17.71
CA SER A 28 16.74 4.36 -17.01
C SER A 28 16.76 4.64 -15.49
N ARG A 29 16.61 5.90 -15.07
CA ARG A 29 16.53 6.27 -13.66
C ARG A 29 15.22 5.83 -13.03
N ALA A 30 14.10 5.97 -13.74
CA ALA A 30 12.81 5.49 -13.27
C ALA A 30 12.86 3.97 -13.02
N ARG A 31 13.49 3.23 -13.95
CA ARG A 31 13.69 1.78 -13.79
C ARG A 31 14.55 1.46 -12.56
N LEU A 32 15.71 2.13 -12.40
CA LEU A 32 16.58 1.91 -11.24
C LEU A 32 15.89 2.24 -9.92
N ASN A 33 15.13 3.33 -9.87
CA ASN A 33 14.37 3.71 -8.69
C ASN A 33 13.28 2.68 -8.37
N ALA A 34 12.58 2.16 -9.39
CA ALA A 34 11.58 1.12 -9.20
C ALA A 34 12.23 -0.18 -8.69
N VAL A 35 13.32 -0.63 -9.31
CA VAL A 35 14.08 -1.81 -8.85
C VAL A 35 14.50 -1.63 -7.40
N ASN A 36 15.16 -0.52 -7.06
CA ASN A 36 15.63 -0.26 -5.70
C ASN A 36 14.48 -0.17 -4.67
N ALA A 37 13.31 0.29 -5.08
CA ALA A 37 12.14 0.40 -4.19
C ALA A 37 11.45 -0.94 -3.94
N TYR A 38 11.43 -1.84 -4.95
CA TYR A 38 10.74 -3.14 -4.86
C TYR A 38 11.67 -4.32 -4.58
N ASP A 39 12.99 -4.14 -4.72
CA ASP A 39 14.01 -5.18 -4.46
C ASP A 39 14.41 -5.24 -2.98
N GLN A 40 13.50 -4.79 -2.10
CA GLN A 40 13.64 -4.91 -0.66
C GLN A 40 13.23 -6.32 -0.22
N SER A 41 13.76 -6.78 0.93
CA SER A 41 13.37 -8.07 1.47
C SER A 41 11.90 -8.12 1.87
N ASN A 42 11.25 -9.28 1.76
CA ASN A 42 9.89 -9.48 2.25
C ASN A 42 9.78 -9.15 3.75
N ASP A 43 10.81 -9.46 4.54
CA ASP A 43 10.84 -9.17 5.98
C ASP A 43 10.62 -7.68 6.28
N LEU A 44 11.15 -6.79 5.41
CA LEU A 44 10.91 -5.36 5.54
C LEU A 44 9.42 -5.01 5.34
N PHE A 45 8.80 -5.58 4.31
CA PHE A 45 7.40 -5.34 4.02
C PHE A 45 6.48 -5.96 5.07
N GLU A 46 6.78 -7.16 5.56
CA GLU A 46 6.06 -7.84 6.63
C GLU A 46 6.10 -7.04 7.94
N ALA A 47 7.15 -6.26 8.18
CA ALA A 47 7.29 -5.46 9.39
C ALA A 47 6.25 -4.31 9.51
N PHE A 48 5.63 -3.88 8.41
CA PHE A 48 4.69 -2.75 8.44
C PHE A 48 3.39 -2.98 7.64
N LEU A 49 3.31 -4.02 6.81
CA LEU A 49 2.09 -4.37 6.10
C LEU A 49 1.21 -5.29 6.96
N SER A 50 -0.06 -5.37 6.60
CA SER A 50 -0.97 -6.36 7.14
C SER A 50 -0.63 -7.77 6.63
N LYS A 51 -1.24 -8.79 7.25
CA LYS A 51 -1.09 -10.20 6.85
C LYS A 51 -1.37 -10.46 5.36
N GLU A 52 -2.23 -9.66 4.76
CA GLU A 52 -2.58 -9.73 3.34
C GLU A 52 -1.50 -9.15 2.43
N MET A 53 -0.44 -8.58 3.00
CA MET A 53 0.69 -7.99 2.28
C MET A 53 0.24 -6.97 1.20
N MET A 54 -0.78 -6.17 1.50
CA MET A 54 -1.32 -5.20 0.57
C MET A 54 -0.57 -3.87 0.67
N TYR A 55 0.26 -3.57 -0.33
CA TYR A 55 1.05 -2.32 -0.40
C TYR A 55 0.28 -1.20 -1.12
N SER A 56 -0.94 -0.95 -0.66
CA SER A 56 -1.79 0.16 -1.12
C SER A 56 -2.74 0.60 -0.01
N CYS A 57 -3.33 1.80 -0.13
CA CYS A 57 -4.22 2.35 0.89
C CYS A 57 -5.36 1.40 1.23
N ALA A 58 -5.62 1.24 2.53
CA ALA A 58 -6.75 0.50 3.04
C ALA A 58 -8.03 1.34 3.02
N PHE A 59 -9.21 0.72 3.11
CA PHE A 59 -10.50 1.39 3.27
C PHE A 59 -10.89 1.38 4.74
N TRP A 60 -10.60 2.47 5.43
CA TRP A 60 -10.89 2.67 6.84
C TRP A 60 -12.36 3.07 7.03
N SER A 61 -13.03 2.51 8.04
CA SER A 61 -14.32 3.02 8.50
C SER A 61 -14.13 4.26 9.37
N ASP A 62 -15.19 5.03 9.58
CA ASP A 62 -15.14 6.20 10.48
C ASP A 62 -14.77 5.80 11.91
N GLU A 63 -15.20 4.64 12.37
CA GLU A 63 -14.86 4.07 13.68
C GLU A 63 -13.37 3.70 13.82
N GLU A 64 -12.72 3.36 12.72
CA GLU A 64 -11.29 3.03 12.62
C GLU A 64 -10.42 4.26 12.34
N GLY A 65 -11.01 5.44 12.28
CA GLY A 65 -10.31 6.71 12.05
C GLY A 65 -10.50 7.33 10.67
N GLY A 66 -11.29 6.72 9.79
CA GLY A 66 -11.60 7.27 8.47
C GLY A 66 -10.35 7.62 7.66
N LEU A 67 -10.25 8.85 7.18
CA LEU A 67 -9.11 9.32 6.38
C LEU A 67 -7.76 9.33 7.12
N LYS A 68 -7.75 9.25 8.45
CA LYS A 68 -6.53 9.18 9.26
C LYS A 68 -6.07 7.75 9.55
N GLY A 69 -6.99 6.80 9.41
CA GLY A 69 -6.70 5.38 9.61
C GLY A 69 -6.04 5.10 10.96
N ASP A 70 -5.02 4.29 10.94
CA ASP A 70 -4.23 3.87 12.10
C ASP A 70 -3.29 4.95 12.68
N LEU A 71 -3.27 6.16 12.12
CA LEU A 71 -2.52 7.29 12.66
C LEU A 71 -3.15 7.85 13.95
N LEU A 72 -4.36 7.44 14.30
CA LEU A 72 -5.01 7.86 15.53
C LEU A 72 -4.54 7.02 16.72
N PRO A 73 -4.48 7.64 17.94
CA PRO A 73 -4.17 6.91 19.16
C PRO A 73 -5.19 5.82 19.52
N THR A 74 -6.33 5.80 18.84
CA THR A 74 -7.43 4.85 19.02
C THR A 74 -7.28 3.60 18.16
N ALA A 75 -6.22 3.51 17.34
CA ALA A 75 -5.96 2.34 16.50
C ALA A 75 -5.89 1.06 17.35
N LYS A 76 -6.56 0.02 16.89
CA LYS A 76 -6.64 -1.28 17.55
C LYS A 76 -5.86 -2.32 16.74
N PRO A 77 -5.36 -3.38 17.39
CA PRO A 77 -4.81 -4.52 16.67
C PRO A 77 -5.79 -5.04 15.60
N PHE A 78 -5.26 -5.39 14.43
CA PHE A 78 -6.00 -5.92 13.28
C PHE A 78 -6.98 -4.94 12.58
N ASP A 79 -6.97 -3.66 12.89
CA ASP A 79 -7.79 -2.68 12.16
C ASP A 79 -7.29 -2.52 10.72
N LEU A 80 -5.97 -2.57 10.49
CA LEU A 80 -5.39 -2.54 9.15
C LEU A 80 -5.85 -3.74 8.30
N GLU A 81 -5.81 -4.95 8.87
CA GLU A 81 -6.28 -6.17 8.19
C GLU A 81 -7.74 -6.04 7.76
N LYS A 82 -8.61 -5.61 8.66
CA LYS A 82 -10.04 -5.38 8.36
C LYS A 82 -10.23 -4.37 7.25
N ALA A 83 -9.51 -3.26 7.32
CA ALA A 83 -9.59 -2.19 6.33
C ALA A 83 -9.07 -2.64 4.95
N GLN A 84 -8.03 -3.48 4.90
CA GLN A 84 -7.52 -4.09 3.66
C GLN A 84 -8.50 -5.11 3.08
N LEU A 85 -9.07 -5.99 3.88
CA LEU A 85 -10.09 -6.95 3.42
C LEU A 85 -11.34 -6.24 2.89
N ARG A 86 -11.79 -5.18 3.58
CA ARG A 86 -12.91 -4.33 3.11
C ARG A 86 -12.62 -3.75 1.74
N LYS A 87 -11.40 -3.28 1.49
CA LYS A 87 -10.98 -2.78 0.17
C LYS A 87 -11.05 -3.89 -0.87
N ILE A 88 -10.52 -5.08 -0.60
CA ILE A 88 -10.55 -6.21 -1.53
C ILE A 88 -12.00 -6.55 -1.88
N HIS A 89 -12.87 -6.72 -0.89
CA HIS A 89 -14.28 -7.02 -1.09
C HIS A 89 -15.01 -5.93 -1.88
N HIS A 90 -14.70 -4.66 -1.60
CA HIS A 90 -15.26 -3.55 -2.36
C HIS A 90 -14.88 -3.63 -3.85
N VAL A 91 -13.59 -3.84 -4.14
CA VAL A 91 -13.09 -3.94 -5.53
C VAL A 91 -13.73 -5.13 -6.26
N LEU A 92 -13.83 -6.30 -5.62
CA LEU A 92 -14.47 -7.49 -6.19
C LEU A 92 -15.96 -7.28 -6.46
N THR A 93 -16.66 -6.60 -5.55
CA THR A 93 -18.06 -6.22 -5.71
C THR A 93 -18.25 -5.27 -6.88
N MET A 94 -17.44 -4.22 -6.98
CA MET A 94 -17.47 -3.27 -8.08
C MET A 94 -17.16 -3.92 -9.43
N ALA A 95 -16.23 -4.88 -9.45
CA ALA A 95 -15.91 -5.68 -10.63
C ALA A 95 -16.97 -6.76 -10.93
N ARG A 96 -18.01 -6.89 -10.10
CA ARG A 96 -19.10 -7.88 -10.24
C ARG A 96 -18.59 -9.32 -10.38
N VAL A 97 -17.54 -9.64 -9.64
CA VAL A 97 -16.96 -10.99 -9.64
C VAL A 97 -17.97 -11.99 -9.08
N LYS A 98 -18.12 -13.13 -9.76
CA LYS A 98 -19.02 -14.24 -9.39
C LYS A 98 -18.27 -15.57 -9.52
N PRO A 99 -18.77 -16.64 -8.90
CA PRO A 99 -18.23 -17.98 -9.14
C PRO A 99 -18.11 -18.29 -10.63
N GLY A 100 -16.94 -18.77 -11.05
CA GLY A 100 -16.64 -19.06 -12.46
C GLY A 100 -16.23 -17.84 -13.30
N THR A 101 -16.18 -16.63 -12.74
CA THR A 101 -15.65 -15.44 -13.44
C THR A 101 -14.15 -15.61 -13.68
N ARG A 102 -13.69 -15.33 -14.89
CA ARG A 102 -12.27 -15.19 -15.20
C ARG A 102 -11.84 -13.79 -14.83
N LEU A 103 -10.91 -13.69 -13.87
CA LEU A 103 -10.39 -12.43 -13.36
C LEU A 103 -9.00 -12.16 -13.94
N LEU A 104 -8.76 -10.92 -14.37
CA LEU A 104 -7.43 -10.41 -14.70
C LEU A 104 -7.09 -9.31 -13.70
N GLU A 105 -5.97 -9.45 -13.03
CA GLU A 105 -5.47 -8.49 -12.06
C GLU A 105 -4.17 -7.86 -12.55
N PHE A 106 -4.06 -6.55 -12.46
CA PHE A 106 -2.83 -5.80 -12.69
C PHE A 106 -2.24 -5.36 -11.36
N GLY A 107 -0.93 -5.61 -11.17
CA GLY A 107 -0.25 -5.26 -9.91
C GLY A 107 -0.63 -6.19 -8.76
N THR A 108 -0.54 -7.48 -8.97
CA THR A 108 -0.92 -8.54 -8.03
C THR A 108 -0.18 -8.45 -6.68
N GLY A 109 1.02 -7.86 -6.64
CA GLY A 109 1.86 -7.80 -5.45
C GLY A 109 2.15 -9.20 -4.91
N TRP A 110 1.85 -9.45 -3.64
CA TRP A 110 1.98 -10.78 -3.01
C TRP A 110 0.74 -11.66 -3.18
N GLY A 111 -0.19 -11.28 -4.04
CA GLY A 111 -1.34 -12.11 -4.40
C GLY A 111 -2.53 -12.02 -3.43
N GLY A 112 -2.62 -10.98 -2.60
CA GLY A 112 -3.68 -10.87 -1.60
C GLY A 112 -5.09 -10.98 -2.17
N VAL A 113 -5.38 -10.35 -3.31
CA VAL A 113 -6.69 -10.46 -3.99
C VAL A 113 -6.92 -11.86 -4.52
N ALA A 114 -5.90 -12.47 -5.15
CA ALA A 114 -6.00 -13.83 -5.68
C ALA A 114 -6.25 -14.86 -4.57
N ILE A 115 -5.55 -14.72 -3.43
CA ILE A 115 -5.73 -15.59 -2.26
C ILE A 115 -7.15 -15.45 -1.72
N GLU A 116 -7.65 -14.23 -1.58
CA GLU A 116 -9.02 -13.97 -1.08
C GLU A 116 -10.08 -14.56 -2.01
N VAL A 117 -9.93 -14.39 -3.32
CA VAL A 117 -10.88 -14.94 -4.32
C VAL A 117 -10.86 -16.46 -4.35
N CYS A 118 -9.67 -17.09 -4.23
CA CYS A 118 -9.53 -18.54 -4.30
C CYS A 118 -9.74 -19.24 -2.95
N GLY A 119 -9.50 -18.55 -1.84
CA GLY A 119 -9.55 -19.11 -0.49
C GLY A 119 -10.93 -19.08 0.17
N VAL A 120 -11.85 -18.27 -0.35
CA VAL A 120 -13.20 -18.15 0.22
C VAL A 120 -14.16 -19.04 -0.56
N PRO A 121 -14.80 -20.06 0.07
CA PRO A 121 -15.77 -20.92 -0.63
C PRO A 121 -17.00 -20.18 -1.13
N TYR A 122 -17.28 -19.01 -0.62
CA TYR A 122 -18.42 -18.18 -1.04
C TYR A 122 -18.18 -16.70 -0.75
N PHE A 123 -18.00 -15.93 -1.79
CA PHE A 123 -18.32 -14.52 -1.77
C PHE A 123 -19.85 -14.42 -1.73
N SER A 124 -20.45 -14.39 -0.54
CA SER A 124 -21.87 -14.06 -0.37
C SER A 124 -21.98 -12.54 -0.32
N PRO A 125 -22.55 -11.89 -1.33
CA PRO A 125 -22.94 -10.49 -1.21
C PRO A 125 -24.06 -10.41 -0.16
N GLN A 126 -23.81 -9.69 0.91
CA GLN A 126 -24.87 -9.25 1.83
C GLN A 126 -25.60 -8.07 1.21
#